data_29ac5eee4455934820265634dc611863
#
_entry.id   29ac5eee4455934820265634dc611863
#
_cell.length_a   1.000
_cell.length_b   1.000
_cell.length_c   1.000
_cell.angle_alpha   90.00
_cell.angle_beta   90.00
_cell.angle_gamma   90.00
#
_symmetry.space_group_name_H-M   'P 1'
#
loop_
_entity.id
_entity.type
_entity.pdbx_description
1 polymer ?
#
loop_
_entity_poly.entity_id
_entity_poly.type
_entity_poly.pdbx_seq_one_letter_code
_entity_poly.pdbx_strand_id
1 'polypeptide(L)'
;MQEDALWIKMLLIIFFDEIMNIRSTDNKKYLRALNGRTRTIDDGSGEAILMICLVIKEASETLTDEAFKDLRSKFDVSEKVWSKLLQVGMDGRLFEIKSSLPSKYTTIHQIHCLSDEELKEGIKDGIINPNVSQRNLNKWLKDIRS
;
A
#
# COMPACT_ATOMS: atom_id res chain seq x y z
N MET A 1 43.73 -14.76 17.11
CA MET A 1 43.14 -15.65 16.17
C MET A 1 41.68 -15.95 16.43
N GLN A 2 41.22 -15.93 17.69
CA GLN A 2 39.77 -15.94 17.97
C GLN A 2 39.07 -14.66 17.47
N GLU A 3 39.78 -13.55 17.49
CA GLU A 3 39.26 -12.27 16.99
C GLU A 3 38.97 -12.30 15.48
N ASP A 4 39.86 -12.94 14.70
CA ASP A 4 39.67 -13.06 13.26
C ASP A 4 38.45 -13.95 12.91
N ALA A 5 38.28 -15.05 13.67
CA ALA A 5 37.13 -15.93 13.47
C ALA A 5 35.81 -15.26 13.80
N LEU A 6 35.80 -14.43 14.86
CA LEU A 6 34.62 -13.67 15.27
C LEU A 6 34.26 -12.60 14.21
N TRP A 7 35.27 -11.91 13.72
CA TRP A 7 35.14 -10.90 12.67
C TRP A 7 34.55 -11.46 11.37
N ILE A 8 35.06 -12.62 10.95
CA ILE A 8 34.58 -13.33 9.77
C ILE A 8 33.13 -13.76 9.95
N LYS A 9 32.74 -14.25 11.14
CA LYS A 9 31.36 -14.60 11.45
C LYS A 9 30.45 -13.40 11.37
N MET A 10 30.86 -12.26 11.90
CA MET A 10 30.06 -11.01 11.83
C MET A 10 29.87 -10.57 10.39
N LEU A 11 30.94 -10.61 9.58
CA LEU A 11 30.85 -10.26 8.15
C LEU A 11 29.93 -11.21 7.39
N LEU A 12 30.00 -12.51 7.68
CA LEU A 12 29.13 -13.50 7.05
C LEU A 12 27.65 -13.27 7.40
N ILE A 13 27.36 -12.92 8.65
CA ILE A 13 25.99 -12.62 9.09
C ILE A 13 25.44 -11.40 8.34
N ILE A 14 26.22 -10.31 8.31
CA ILE A 14 25.80 -9.07 7.61
C ILE A 14 25.60 -9.36 6.12
N PHE A 15 26.55 -10.07 5.51
CA PHE A 15 26.51 -10.43 4.09
C PHE A 15 25.34 -11.36 3.77
N PHE A 16 25.08 -12.31 4.68
CA PHE A 16 23.98 -13.26 4.54
C PHE A 16 22.62 -12.54 4.59
N ASP A 17 22.44 -11.60 5.54
CA ASP A 17 21.21 -10.82 5.67
C ASP A 17 20.95 -9.99 4.41
N GLU A 18 21.95 -9.35 3.84
CA GLU A 18 21.83 -8.56 2.61
C GLU A 18 21.49 -9.44 1.41
N ILE A 19 22.14 -10.59 1.26
CA ILE A 19 21.94 -11.49 0.13
C ILE A 19 20.60 -12.22 0.25
N MET A 20 20.30 -12.74 1.44
CA MET A 20 19.12 -13.57 1.67
C MET A 20 17.83 -12.76 1.89
N ASN A 21 17.97 -11.43 2.07
CA ASN A 21 16.82 -10.55 2.31
C ASN A 21 15.93 -11.12 3.42
N ILE A 22 16.52 -11.43 4.58
CA ILE A 22 15.81 -12.04 5.70
C ILE A 22 14.76 -11.08 6.22
N ARG A 23 13.53 -11.55 6.22
CA ARG A 23 12.38 -10.76 6.65
C ARG A 23 12.03 -11.06 8.11
N SER A 24 11.34 -10.13 8.75
CA SER A 24 10.90 -10.25 10.13
C SER A 24 9.71 -11.18 10.27
N THR A 25 9.66 -11.94 11.38
CA THR A 25 8.50 -12.74 11.77
C THR A 25 7.56 -11.97 12.70
N ASP A 26 7.98 -10.78 13.17
CA ASP A 26 7.21 -9.98 14.14
C ASP A 26 6.35 -8.95 13.41
N ASN A 27 5.03 -9.19 13.41
CA ASN A 27 4.05 -8.33 12.75
C ASN A 27 3.29 -7.40 13.71
N LYS A 28 3.68 -7.33 14.98
CA LYS A 28 2.92 -6.60 16.02
C LYS A 28 2.72 -5.13 15.72
N LYS A 29 3.73 -4.44 15.20
CA LYS A 29 3.60 -3.01 14.89
C LYS A 29 2.59 -2.76 13.77
N TYR A 30 2.50 -3.66 12.80
CA TYR A 30 1.53 -3.56 11.70
C TYR A 30 0.12 -3.88 12.19
N LEU A 31 -0.01 -4.88 13.07
CA LEU A 31 -1.29 -5.20 13.71
C LEU A 31 -1.83 -4.02 14.49
N ARG A 32 -0.99 -3.31 15.25
CA ARG A 32 -1.39 -2.11 15.99
C ARG A 32 -1.82 -1.00 15.03
N ALA A 33 -1.08 -0.79 13.95
CA ALA A 33 -1.39 0.25 12.98
C ALA A 33 -2.72 -0.01 12.25
N LEU A 34 -3.08 -1.27 12.03
CA LEU A 34 -4.29 -1.66 11.32
C LEU A 34 -5.49 -1.90 12.25
N ASN A 35 -5.26 -2.05 13.55
CA ASN A 35 -6.30 -2.40 14.51
C ASN A 35 -7.43 -1.37 14.52
N GLY A 36 -8.67 -1.85 14.37
CA GLY A 36 -9.86 -1.00 14.43
C GLY A 36 -10.07 -0.11 13.21
N ARG A 37 -9.31 -0.30 12.14
CA ARG A 37 -9.34 0.59 10.97
C ARG A 37 -10.09 0.01 9.76
N THR A 38 -10.79 -1.10 9.91
CA THR A 38 -11.55 -1.71 8.81
C THR A 38 -12.56 -0.74 8.19
N ARG A 39 -13.22 0.07 9.02
CA ARG A 39 -14.19 1.06 8.55
C ARG A 39 -13.56 2.24 7.82
N THR A 40 -12.31 2.54 8.11
CA THR A 40 -11.60 3.67 7.50
C THR A 40 -11.55 3.55 5.98
N ILE A 41 -11.45 2.33 5.44
CA ILE A 41 -11.37 2.12 3.99
C ILE A 41 -12.64 2.55 3.25
N ASP A 42 -13.77 2.64 3.93
CA ASP A 42 -15.05 3.06 3.34
C ASP A 42 -15.50 4.44 3.81
N ASP A 43 -15.11 4.86 5.02
CA ASP A 43 -15.62 6.08 5.64
C ASP A 43 -14.53 7.11 5.96
N GLY A 44 -13.25 6.72 5.86
CA GLY A 44 -12.13 7.63 6.14
C GLY A 44 -11.83 8.57 4.99
N SER A 45 -10.98 9.57 5.25
CA SER A 45 -10.46 10.42 4.18
C SER A 45 -9.59 9.58 3.23
N GLY A 46 -9.42 10.05 2.00
CA GLY A 46 -8.54 9.38 1.04
C GLY A 46 -7.11 9.24 1.55
N GLU A 47 -6.62 10.24 2.25
CA GLU A 47 -5.29 10.20 2.88
C GLU A 47 -5.21 9.11 3.96
N ALA A 48 -6.23 8.98 4.81
CA ALA A 48 -6.27 7.95 5.85
C ALA A 48 -6.31 6.54 5.23
N ILE A 49 -7.07 6.36 4.16
CA ILE A 49 -7.14 5.09 3.42
C ILE A 49 -5.77 4.77 2.82
N LEU A 50 -5.12 5.76 2.21
CA LEU A 50 -3.78 5.57 1.64
C LEU A 50 -2.77 5.15 2.71
N MET A 51 -2.85 5.73 3.91
CA MET A 51 -1.95 5.35 5.02
C MET A 51 -2.10 3.88 5.39
N ILE A 52 -3.33 3.36 5.41
CA ILE A 52 -3.57 1.92 5.61
C ILE A 52 -2.89 1.10 4.50
N CYS A 53 -3.04 1.52 3.26
CA CYS A 53 -2.41 0.85 2.12
C CYS A 53 -0.89 0.84 2.23
N LEU A 54 -0.29 1.93 2.70
CA LEU A 54 1.16 2.04 2.89
C LEU A 54 1.66 1.14 4.03
N VAL A 55 0.88 0.99 5.10
CA VAL A 55 1.20 0.04 6.18
C VAL A 55 1.22 -1.39 5.63
N ILE A 56 0.23 -1.75 4.84
CA ILE A 56 0.13 -3.09 4.22
C ILE A 56 1.32 -3.32 3.27
N LYS A 57 1.64 -2.34 2.45
CA LYS A 57 2.79 -2.41 1.54
C LYS A 57 4.09 -2.63 2.31
N GLU A 58 4.35 -1.82 3.34
CA GLU A 58 5.56 -1.95 4.15
C GLU A 58 5.62 -3.34 4.81
N ALA A 59 4.51 -3.81 5.34
CA ALA A 59 4.42 -5.15 5.93
C ALA A 59 4.77 -6.24 4.89
N SER A 60 4.28 -6.10 3.66
CA SER A 60 4.55 -7.06 2.59
C SER A 60 6.03 -7.16 2.23
N GLU A 61 6.75 -6.05 2.37
CA GLU A 61 8.18 -5.97 2.05
C GLU A 61 9.08 -6.40 3.22
N THR A 62 8.59 -6.28 4.45
CA THR A 62 9.38 -6.46 5.66
C THR A 62 9.16 -7.81 6.33
N LEU A 63 7.94 -8.36 6.23
CA LEU A 63 7.57 -9.60 6.91
C LEU A 63 7.83 -10.83 6.06
N THR A 64 8.04 -11.98 6.75
CA THR A 64 8.01 -13.28 6.08
C THR A 64 6.60 -13.53 5.53
N ASP A 65 6.47 -14.43 4.57
CA ASP A 65 5.18 -14.76 3.97
C ASP A 65 4.17 -15.24 5.02
N GLU A 66 4.62 -16.02 5.99
CA GLU A 66 3.76 -16.53 7.07
C GLU A 66 3.28 -15.41 7.99
N ALA A 67 4.19 -14.50 8.38
CA ALA A 67 3.84 -13.36 9.23
C ALA A 67 2.89 -12.41 8.52
N PHE A 68 3.07 -12.23 7.22
CA PHE A 68 2.19 -11.40 6.41
C PHE A 68 0.79 -12.02 6.26
N LYS A 69 0.71 -13.35 6.06
CA LYS A 69 -0.56 -14.07 6.04
C LYS A 69 -1.31 -13.96 7.37
N ASP A 70 -0.57 -14.06 8.48
CA ASP A 70 -1.15 -13.90 9.82
C ASP A 70 -1.72 -12.49 9.99
N LEU A 71 -0.97 -11.47 9.58
CA LEU A 71 -1.43 -10.08 9.60
C LEU A 71 -2.73 -9.93 8.82
N ARG A 72 -2.78 -10.47 7.62
CA ARG A 72 -3.95 -10.42 6.75
C ARG A 72 -5.16 -11.07 7.41
N SER A 73 -4.98 -12.23 8.05
CA SER A 73 -6.07 -12.96 8.69
C SER A 73 -6.70 -12.18 9.84
N LYS A 74 -5.97 -11.25 10.44
CA LYS A 74 -6.41 -10.43 11.58
C LYS A 74 -7.01 -9.09 11.18
N PHE A 75 -6.91 -8.70 9.92
CA PHE A 75 -7.57 -7.52 9.39
C PHE A 75 -8.84 -7.98 8.66
N ASP A 76 -10.00 -7.54 9.16
CA ASP A 76 -11.31 -8.05 8.74
C ASP A 76 -11.77 -7.47 7.41
N VAL A 77 -11.12 -7.92 6.33
CA VAL A 77 -11.51 -7.61 4.96
C VAL A 77 -11.36 -8.87 4.11
N SER A 78 -12.05 -8.91 2.97
CA SER A 78 -11.92 -10.03 2.04
C SER A 78 -10.53 -10.03 1.38
N GLU A 79 -10.16 -11.16 0.82
CA GLU A 79 -8.92 -11.32 0.08
C GLU A 79 -8.82 -10.34 -1.09
N LYS A 80 -9.93 -10.13 -1.78
CA LYS A 80 -10.03 -9.19 -2.90
C LYS A 80 -9.78 -7.74 -2.46
N VAL A 81 -10.36 -7.35 -1.34
CA VAL A 81 -10.14 -6.00 -0.76
C VAL A 81 -8.68 -5.83 -0.35
N TRP A 82 -8.12 -6.80 0.37
CA TRP A 82 -6.72 -6.78 0.78
C TRP A 82 -5.78 -6.60 -0.40
N SER A 83 -6.00 -7.36 -1.48
CA SER A 83 -5.21 -7.28 -2.70
C SER A 83 -5.25 -5.88 -3.31
N LYS A 84 -6.43 -5.26 -3.37
CA LYS A 84 -6.59 -3.89 -3.89
C LYS A 84 -5.87 -2.87 -3.02
N LEU A 85 -5.95 -3.00 -1.70
CA LEU A 85 -5.26 -2.11 -0.77
C LEU A 85 -3.74 -2.21 -0.95
N LEU A 86 -3.23 -3.41 -1.11
CA LEU A 86 -1.79 -3.63 -1.36
C LEU A 86 -1.36 -3.01 -2.69
N GLN A 87 -2.13 -3.19 -3.76
CA GLN A 87 -1.84 -2.59 -5.06
C GLN A 87 -1.78 -1.07 -4.98
N VAL A 88 -2.72 -0.45 -4.28
CA VAL A 88 -2.73 1.00 -4.05
C VAL A 88 -1.48 1.42 -3.29
N GLY A 89 -1.12 0.71 -2.24
CA GLY A 89 0.07 1.01 -1.44
C GLY A 89 1.36 0.93 -2.24
N MET A 90 1.42 0.07 -3.24
CA MET A 90 2.59 -0.10 -4.11
C MET A 90 2.72 1.00 -5.17
N ASP A 91 1.70 1.81 -5.37
CA ASP A 91 1.71 2.89 -6.36
C ASP A 91 2.21 4.20 -5.72
N GLY A 92 3.51 4.48 -5.89
CA GLY A 92 4.15 5.66 -5.33
C GLY A 92 3.58 6.99 -5.82
N ARG A 93 2.91 7.00 -6.98
CA ARG A 93 2.31 8.23 -7.54
C ARG A 93 1.21 8.79 -6.64
N LEU A 94 0.49 7.90 -5.95
CA LEU A 94 -0.68 8.29 -5.14
C LEU A 94 -0.28 9.07 -3.88
N PHE A 95 0.89 8.81 -3.34
CA PHE A 95 1.38 9.55 -2.17
C PHE A 95 1.52 11.05 -2.48
N GLU A 96 1.98 11.39 -3.67
CA GLU A 96 2.16 12.78 -4.09
C GLU A 96 0.85 13.54 -4.23
N ILE A 97 -0.26 12.83 -4.46
CA ILE A 97 -1.60 13.42 -4.61
C ILE A 97 -2.54 13.03 -3.47
N LYS A 98 -2.00 12.65 -2.33
CA LYS A 98 -2.78 12.11 -1.19
C LYS A 98 -3.92 13.00 -0.73
N SER A 99 -3.74 14.33 -0.80
CA SER A 99 -4.78 15.29 -0.40
C SER A 99 -5.94 15.38 -1.40
N SER A 100 -5.77 14.84 -2.60
CA SER A 100 -6.77 14.84 -3.66
C SER A 100 -7.52 13.51 -3.77
N LEU A 101 -7.18 12.52 -2.96
CA LEU A 101 -7.78 11.19 -3.04
C LEU A 101 -9.19 11.16 -2.45
N PRO A 102 -10.12 10.42 -3.09
CA PRO A 102 -11.49 10.26 -2.59
C PRO A 102 -11.58 9.35 -1.38
N SER A 103 -12.74 9.34 -0.74
CA SER A 103 -13.00 8.67 0.55
C SER A 103 -13.41 7.20 0.42
N LYS A 104 -13.14 6.55 -0.70
CA LYS A 104 -13.46 5.13 -0.90
C LYS A 104 -12.28 4.41 -1.54
N TYR A 105 -11.88 3.27 -0.95
CA TYR A 105 -10.77 2.50 -1.47
C TYR A 105 -11.01 2.03 -2.93
N THR A 106 -12.25 1.74 -3.30
CA THR A 106 -12.59 1.31 -4.67
C THR A 106 -12.28 2.39 -5.70
N THR A 107 -12.60 3.65 -5.37
CA THR A 107 -12.32 4.79 -6.26
C THR A 107 -10.82 5.07 -6.30
N ILE A 108 -10.13 4.98 -5.15
CA ILE A 108 -8.67 5.12 -5.10
C ILE A 108 -7.99 4.03 -5.94
N HIS A 109 -8.47 2.79 -5.85
CA HIS A 109 -7.94 1.69 -6.66
C HIS A 109 -8.15 1.95 -8.16
N GLN A 110 -9.29 2.53 -8.53
CA GLN A 110 -9.54 2.91 -9.91
C GLN A 110 -8.56 3.98 -10.40
N ILE A 111 -8.24 4.96 -9.55
CA ILE A 111 -7.21 5.97 -9.84
C ILE A 111 -5.84 5.30 -10.02
N HIS A 112 -5.53 4.32 -9.19
CA HIS A 112 -4.30 3.51 -9.32
C HIS A 112 -4.20 2.86 -10.71
N CYS A 113 -5.31 2.45 -11.31
CA CYS A 113 -5.33 1.80 -12.62
C CYS A 113 -5.11 2.76 -13.80
N LEU A 114 -5.05 4.06 -13.56
CA LEU A 114 -4.82 5.05 -14.61
C LEU A 114 -3.37 5.01 -15.11
N SER A 115 -3.17 5.27 -16.41
CA SER A 115 -1.83 5.51 -16.94
C SER A 115 -1.27 6.81 -16.38
N ASP A 116 0.04 7.05 -16.57
CA ASP A 116 0.67 8.28 -16.11
C ASP A 116 0.05 9.51 -16.76
N GLU A 117 -0.25 9.44 -18.06
CA GLU A 117 -0.89 10.51 -18.81
C GLU A 117 -2.31 10.76 -18.33
N GLU A 118 -3.08 9.70 -18.11
CA GLU A 118 -4.45 9.79 -17.59
C GLU A 118 -4.47 10.40 -16.19
N LEU A 119 -3.52 10.01 -15.35
CA LEU A 119 -3.41 10.56 -13.99
C LEU A 119 -3.12 12.08 -14.04
N LYS A 120 -2.18 12.50 -14.88
CA LYS A 120 -1.86 13.92 -15.07
C LYS A 120 -3.05 14.72 -15.59
N GLU A 121 -3.75 14.19 -16.59
CA GLU A 121 -4.95 14.82 -17.14
C GLU A 121 -6.05 14.91 -16.09
N GLY A 122 -6.26 13.85 -15.32
CA GLY A 122 -7.29 13.83 -14.28
C GLY A 122 -7.06 14.86 -13.19
N ILE A 123 -5.80 15.09 -12.82
CA ILE A 123 -5.44 16.13 -11.86
C ILE A 123 -5.62 17.51 -12.50
N LYS A 124 -5.14 17.71 -13.71
CA LYS A 124 -5.25 18.96 -14.44
C LYS A 124 -6.71 19.37 -14.66
N ASP A 125 -7.56 18.41 -15.03
CA ASP A 125 -8.99 18.65 -15.27
C ASP A 125 -9.79 18.79 -13.98
N GLY A 126 -9.16 18.54 -12.83
CA GLY A 126 -9.83 18.60 -11.54
C GLY A 126 -10.78 17.46 -11.26
N ILE A 127 -10.77 16.40 -12.07
CA ILE A 127 -11.63 15.23 -11.86
C ILE A 127 -11.17 14.40 -10.66
N ILE A 128 -9.86 14.33 -10.43
CA ILE A 128 -9.30 13.67 -9.27
C ILE A 128 -9.33 14.65 -8.12
N ASN A 129 -10.30 14.48 -7.23
CA ASN A 129 -10.53 15.33 -6.06
C ASN A 129 -11.19 14.48 -4.96
N PRO A 130 -11.21 14.97 -3.70
CA PRO A 130 -11.76 14.19 -2.57
C PRO A 130 -13.23 13.79 -2.72
N ASN A 131 -13.97 14.43 -3.58
CA ASN A 131 -15.40 14.19 -3.78
C ASN A 131 -15.71 13.37 -5.04
N VAL A 132 -14.71 12.96 -5.80
CA VAL A 132 -14.95 12.21 -7.03
C VAL A 132 -15.56 10.84 -6.71
N SER A 133 -16.62 10.49 -7.46
CA SER A 133 -17.23 9.17 -7.40
C SER A 133 -16.62 8.26 -8.47
N GLN A 134 -16.75 6.97 -8.27
CA GLN A 134 -16.36 5.96 -9.24
C GLN A 134 -17.11 6.17 -10.57
N ARG A 135 -18.38 6.52 -10.48
CA ARG A 135 -19.22 6.81 -11.64
C ARG A 135 -18.68 7.98 -12.45
N ASN A 136 -18.36 9.09 -11.78
CA ASN A 136 -17.84 10.29 -12.45
C ASN A 136 -16.46 10.03 -13.07
N LEU A 137 -15.62 9.31 -12.38
CA LEU A 137 -14.31 8.94 -12.90
C LEU A 137 -14.43 8.04 -14.14
N ASN A 138 -15.33 7.07 -14.12
CA ASN A 138 -15.61 6.20 -15.28
C ASN A 138 -16.10 7.00 -16.49
N LYS A 139 -17.00 7.95 -16.25
CA LYS A 139 -17.55 8.80 -17.31
C LYS A 139 -16.44 9.62 -17.97
N TRP A 140 -15.60 10.25 -17.16
CA TRP A 140 -14.46 11.02 -17.64
C TRP A 140 -13.49 10.15 -18.44
N LEU A 141 -13.15 8.95 -17.94
CA LEU A 141 -12.25 8.01 -18.64
C LEU A 141 -12.82 7.60 -19.98
N LYS A 142 -14.11 7.34 -20.06
CA LYS A 142 -14.76 6.97 -21.31
C LYS A 142 -14.60 8.07 -22.36
N ASP A 143 -14.77 9.32 -21.94
CA ASP A 143 -14.66 10.48 -22.81
C ASP A 143 -13.23 10.66 -23.33
N ILE A 144 -12.21 10.54 -22.47
CA ILE A 144 -10.81 10.74 -22.90
C ILE A 144 -10.25 9.56 -23.70
N ARG A 145 -10.81 8.37 -23.56
CA ARG A 145 -10.37 7.16 -24.29
C ARG A 145 -11.09 6.96 -25.63
N SER A 146 -12.09 7.77 -25.92
CA SER A 146 -12.85 7.65 -27.17
C SER A 146 -12.23 8.36 -28.36
#